data_1840d675d22c669ff305096a3830b33a
#
_entry.id   1840d675d22c669ff305096a3830b33a
#
_cell.length_a   1.000
_cell.length_b   1.000
_cell.length_c   1.000
_cell.angle_alpha   90.00
_cell.angle_beta   90.00
_cell.angle_gamma   90.00
#
_symmetry.space_group_name_H-M   'P 1'
#
loop_
_entity.id
_entity.type
_entity.pdbx_description
1 polymer ?
#
loop_
_entity_poly.entity_id
_entity_poly.type
_entity_poly.pdbx_seq_one_letter_code
_entity_poly.pdbx_strand_id
1 'polypeptide(L)'
;MHLWQLDIVGGVFLVNGREHKMLTAIDDHSRFVVAATVLPVPSGPAVCDAFLAAIARWGAPFEVLTDNGKQFTGKFTRPLPVEVLFERICRDNGITTRLTKRHSPTTTGKVERFHKTLRRELLDETGAFESIEAAQAAIDEWVHAYNTVRPHQSLDMATPASLFRSRLAYPEL
;
A
#
# COMPACT_ATOMS: atom_id res chain seq x y z
N MET A 1 -9.97 -10.84 -3.49
CA MET A 1 -8.59 -10.31 -3.31
C MET A 1 -7.59 -11.31 -3.86
N HIS A 2 -7.07 -11.06 -5.04
CA HIS A 2 -6.04 -11.94 -5.60
C HIS A 2 -4.65 -11.36 -5.43
N LEU A 3 -4.45 -10.13 -5.85
CA LEU A 3 -3.16 -9.47 -5.86
C LEU A 3 -3.26 -8.08 -5.21
N TRP A 4 -2.37 -7.80 -4.27
CA TRP A 4 -2.14 -6.45 -3.78
C TRP A 4 -0.84 -5.88 -4.37
N GLN A 5 -0.90 -4.64 -4.83
CA GLN A 5 0.29 -3.88 -5.21
C GLN A 5 0.69 -3.00 -4.03
N LEU A 6 1.92 -3.17 -3.56
CA LEU A 6 2.47 -2.40 -2.44
C LEU A 6 3.63 -1.52 -2.92
N ASP A 7 3.70 -0.32 -2.36
CA ASP A 7 4.80 0.60 -2.60
C ASP A 7 5.02 1.54 -1.40
N ILE A 8 6.22 2.11 -1.29
CA ILE A 8 6.57 3.09 -0.27
C ILE A 8 6.80 4.44 -0.95
N VAL A 9 5.88 5.37 -0.73
CA VAL A 9 5.91 6.70 -1.34
C VAL A 9 6.23 7.78 -0.31
N GLY A 10 7.00 8.79 -0.71
CA GLY A 10 7.24 10.01 0.06
C GLY A 10 6.20 11.10 -0.21
N GLY A 11 6.41 12.27 0.39
CA GLY A 11 5.62 13.47 0.16
C GLY A 11 4.66 13.83 1.29
N VAL A 12 4.73 13.16 2.44
CA VAL A 12 4.00 13.58 3.66
C VAL A 12 4.91 14.52 4.45
N PHE A 13 4.69 15.83 4.33
CA PHE A 13 5.48 16.84 5.01
C PHE A 13 4.81 17.31 6.30
N LEU A 14 5.63 17.50 7.33
CA LEU A 14 5.19 18.12 8.59
C LEU A 14 5.64 19.58 8.66
N VAL A 15 4.95 20.39 9.46
CA VAL A 15 5.29 21.81 9.70
C VAL A 15 6.69 22.03 10.23
N ASN A 16 7.31 21.02 10.86
CA ASN A 16 8.70 21.05 11.29
C ASN A 16 9.72 20.82 10.16
N GLY A 17 9.28 20.73 8.90
CA GLY A 17 10.12 20.51 7.71
C GLY A 17 10.51 19.05 7.46
N ARG A 18 10.06 18.10 8.29
CA ARG A 18 10.36 16.67 8.05
C ARG A 18 9.43 16.07 7.03
N GLU A 19 10.01 15.29 6.11
CA GLU A 19 9.27 14.44 5.19
C GLU A 19 9.14 13.03 5.77
N HIS A 20 7.93 12.50 5.77
CA HIS A 20 7.63 11.12 6.09
C HIS A 20 7.24 10.34 4.84
N LYS A 21 7.50 9.04 4.87
CA LYS A 21 7.05 8.10 3.86
C LYS A 21 5.79 7.38 4.33
N MET A 22 5.08 6.82 3.39
CA MET A 22 3.86 6.08 3.62
C MET A 22 3.94 4.73 2.90
N LEU A 23 3.54 3.64 3.58
CA LEU A 23 3.23 2.40 2.91
C LEU A 23 1.84 2.53 2.29
N THR A 24 1.75 2.25 1.02
CA THR A 24 0.49 2.14 0.30
C THR A 24 0.28 0.73 -0.22
N ALA A 25 -0.95 0.26 -0.20
CA ALA A 25 -1.32 -1.01 -0.80
C ALA A 25 -2.71 -0.90 -1.43
N ILE A 26 -2.84 -1.36 -2.68
CA ILE A 26 -4.12 -1.39 -3.40
C ILE A 26 -4.42 -2.80 -3.90
N ASP A 27 -5.68 -3.19 -3.88
CA ASP A 27 -6.15 -4.38 -4.57
C ASP A 27 -6.13 -4.16 -6.09
N ASP A 28 -5.43 -5.03 -6.80
CA ASP A 28 -5.20 -4.88 -8.24
C ASP A 28 -6.48 -4.89 -9.06
N HIS A 29 -7.49 -5.64 -8.65
CA HIS A 29 -8.75 -5.76 -9.36
C HIS A 29 -9.67 -4.55 -9.12
N SER A 30 -10.00 -4.30 -7.86
CA SER A 30 -10.97 -3.27 -7.46
C SER A 30 -10.39 -1.87 -7.32
N ARG A 31 -9.07 -1.71 -7.30
CA ARG A 31 -8.37 -0.46 -6.93
C ARG A 31 -8.61 -0.02 -5.49
N PHE A 32 -9.25 -0.85 -4.68
CA PHE A 32 -9.50 -0.56 -3.27
C PHE A 32 -8.19 -0.38 -2.52
N VAL A 33 -8.06 0.73 -1.82
CA VAL A 33 -6.89 1.02 -0.98
C VAL A 33 -7.03 0.22 0.31
N VAL A 34 -6.21 -0.80 0.47
CA VAL A 34 -6.19 -1.68 1.65
C VAL A 34 -5.27 -1.16 2.75
N ALA A 35 -4.28 -0.35 2.38
CA ALA A 35 -3.41 0.37 3.32
C ALA A 35 -2.92 1.69 2.73
N ALA A 36 -2.86 2.73 3.58
CA ALA A 36 -2.20 4.00 3.33
C ALA A 36 -1.69 4.50 4.69
N THR A 37 -0.55 3.97 5.15
CA THR A 37 -0.05 4.18 6.52
C THR A 37 1.20 5.03 6.51
N VAL A 38 1.17 6.17 7.19
CA VAL A 38 2.33 7.05 7.38
C VAL A 38 3.33 6.34 8.29
N LEU A 39 4.57 6.27 7.86
CA LEU A 39 5.65 5.58 8.58
C LEU A 39 6.48 6.62 9.33
N PRO A 40 6.54 6.58 10.69
CA PRO A 40 7.44 7.45 11.46
C PRO A 40 8.89 7.30 11.00
N VAL A 41 9.31 6.06 10.74
CA VAL A 41 10.58 5.70 10.10
C VAL A 41 10.29 4.62 9.05
N PRO A 42 10.75 4.75 7.80
CA PRO A 42 10.49 3.77 6.73
C PRO A 42 11.38 2.53 6.87
N SER A 43 11.29 1.86 8.02
CA SER A 43 12.02 0.64 8.36
C SER A 43 11.27 -0.61 7.93
N GLY A 44 11.97 -1.75 7.80
CA GLY A 44 11.34 -3.06 7.53
C GLY A 44 10.25 -3.42 8.55
N PRO A 45 10.51 -3.32 9.87
CA PRO A 45 9.48 -3.58 10.88
C PRO A 45 8.24 -2.70 10.72
N ALA A 46 8.37 -1.37 10.55
CA ALA A 46 7.24 -0.47 10.41
C ALA A 46 6.38 -0.79 9.15
N VAL A 47 7.02 -1.17 8.05
CA VAL A 47 6.34 -1.65 6.84
C VAL A 47 5.58 -2.95 7.12
N CYS A 48 6.19 -3.87 7.86
CA CYS A 48 5.58 -5.13 8.23
C CYS A 48 4.38 -4.95 9.16
N ASP A 49 4.47 -4.06 10.14
CA ASP A 49 3.36 -3.75 11.06
C ASP A 49 2.16 -3.18 10.31
N ALA A 50 2.39 -2.22 9.39
CA ALA A 50 1.34 -1.66 8.54
C ALA A 50 0.71 -2.72 7.61
N PHE A 51 1.52 -3.62 7.07
CA PHE A 51 1.04 -4.73 6.24
C PHE A 51 0.23 -5.75 7.04
N LEU A 52 0.68 -6.12 8.24
CA LEU A 52 -0.06 -7.01 9.13
C LEU A 52 -1.40 -6.40 9.57
N ALA A 53 -1.45 -5.09 9.84
CA ALA A 53 -2.69 -4.40 10.14
C ALA A 53 -3.70 -4.47 8.96
N ALA A 54 -3.22 -4.35 7.72
CA ALA A 54 -4.05 -4.52 6.53
C ALA A 54 -4.56 -5.96 6.39
N ILE A 55 -3.71 -6.97 6.62
CA ILE A 55 -4.10 -8.39 6.62
C ILE A 55 -5.15 -8.67 7.70
N ALA A 56 -4.95 -8.15 8.91
CA ALA A 56 -5.90 -8.32 10.01
C ALA A 56 -7.28 -7.70 9.69
N ARG A 57 -7.29 -6.59 8.96
CA ARG A 57 -8.53 -5.87 8.60
C ARG A 57 -9.27 -6.48 7.41
N TRP A 58 -8.55 -6.97 6.42
CA TRP A 58 -9.13 -7.35 5.12
C TRP A 58 -8.94 -8.83 4.75
N GLY A 59 -8.12 -9.55 5.50
CA GLY A 59 -7.64 -10.89 5.16
C GLY A 59 -6.41 -10.86 4.26
N ALA A 60 -5.67 -11.97 4.22
CA ALA A 60 -4.46 -12.10 3.41
C ALA A 60 -4.80 -12.22 1.92
N PRO A 61 -4.12 -11.49 1.00
CA PRO A 61 -4.25 -11.72 -0.43
C PRO A 61 -3.56 -13.03 -0.84
N PHE A 62 -3.83 -13.54 -2.03
CA PHE A 62 -3.05 -14.68 -2.56
C PHE A 62 -1.64 -14.26 -2.97
N GLU A 63 -1.50 -13.04 -3.47
CA GLU A 63 -0.23 -12.54 -3.99
C GLU A 63 0.00 -11.08 -3.60
N VAL A 64 1.26 -10.72 -3.46
CA VAL A 64 1.70 -9.33 -3.35
C VAL A 64 2.73 -9.00 -4.43
N LEU A 65 2.61 -7.83 -5.03
CA LEU A 65 3.59 -7.26 -5.96
C LEU A 65 4.24 -6.05 -5.29
N THR A 66 5.57 -6.09 -5.19
CA THR A 66 6.38 -5.01 -4.61
C THR A 66 7.51 -4.62 -5.55
N ASP A 67 8.12 -3.49 -5.29
CA ASP A 67 9.42 -3.17 -5.86
C ASP A 67 10.54 -4.04 -5.23
N ASN A 68 11.79 -3.78 -5.65
CA ASN A 68 12.96 -4.49 -5.14
C ASN A 68 13.56 -3.80 -3.88
N GLY A 69 12.78 -3.03 -3.16
CA GLY A 69 13.22 -2.35 -1.94
C GLY A 69 13.64 -3.34 -0.85
N LYS A 70 14.69 -2.98 -0.11
CA LYS A 70 15.22 -3.82 0.98
C LYS A 70 14.24 -4.13 2.10
N GLN A 71 13.15 -3.37 2.18
CA GLN A 71 12.06 -3.59 3.13
C GLN A 71 11.21 -4.80 2.72
N PHE A 72 11.11 -5.09 1.42
CA PHE A 72 10.26 -6.14 0.86
C PHE A 72 11.03 -7.40 0.51
N THR A 73 12.33 -7.30 0.13
CA THR A 73 13.11 -8.47 -0.29
C THR A 73 14.56 -8.39 0.11
N GLY A 74 15.09 -9.52 0.57
CA GLY A 74 16.51 -9.72 0.81
C GLY A 74 17.27 -10.40 -0.33
N LYS A 75 16.62 -10.62 -1.48
CA LYS A 75 17.21 -11.27 -2.66
C LYS A 75 18.54 -10.66 -3.12
N PHE A 76 18.71 -9.36 -2.92
CA PHE A 76 19.90 -8.61 -3.34
C PHE A 76 20.87 -8.31 -2.20
N THR A 77 20.66 -8.88 -1.02
CA THR A 77 21.57 -8.75 0.12
C THR A 77 22.92 -9.40 -0.19
N ARG A 78 24.04 -8.77 0.23
CA ARG A 78 25.38 -9.29 0.04
C ARG A 78 25.98 -9.72 1.39
N PRO A 79 26.85 -10.76 1.44
CA PRO A 79 27.35 -11.58 0.33
C PRO A 79 26.33 -12.61 -0.19
N LEU A 80 25.31 -12.96 0.58
CA LEU A 80 24.30 -13.95 0.22
C LEU A 80 22.89 -13.37 0.39
N PRO A 81 21.92 -13.79 -0.41
CA PRO A 81 20.51 -13.49 -0.19
C PRO A 81 20.06 -13.92 1.21
N VAL A 82 19.25 -13.10 1.86
CA VAL A 82 18.70 -13.35 3.20
C VAL A 82 17.20 -13.11 3.17
N GLU A 83 16.40 -14.00 3.75
CA GLU A 83 14.97 -13.78 3.93
C GLU A 83 14.75 -12.61 4.88
N VAL A 84 14.03 -11.58 4.43
CA VAL A 84 13.63 -10.44 5.27
C VAL A 84 12.31 -10.71 5.98
N LEU A 85 12.00 -9.91 7.01
CA LEU A 85 10.78 -10.07 7.81
C LEU A 85 9.51 -10.07 6.95
N PHE A 86 9.43 -9.22 5.94
CA PHE A 86 8.29 -9.14 5.03
C PHE A 86 8.08 -10.45 4.25
N GLU A 87 9.15 -11.04 3.70
CA GLU A 87 9.08 -12.32 2.97
C GLU A 87 8.63 -13.46 3.89
N ARG A 88 9.12 -13.47 5.15
CA ARG A 88 8.69 -14.43 6.16
C ARG A 88 7.20 -14.29 6.49
N ILE A 89 6.72 -13.07 6.72
CA ILE A 89 5.29 -12.81 6.96
C ILE A 89 4.45 -13.31 5.79
N CYS A 90 4.85 -13.03 4.56
CA CYS A 90 4.15 -13.51 3.37
C CYS A 90 4.09 -15.04 3.34
N ARG A 91 5.23 -15.70 3.54
CA ARG A 91 5.30 -17.18 3.57
C ARG A 91 4.41 -17.78 4.65
N ASP A 92 4.46 -17.22 5.87
CA ASP A 92 3.71 -17.73 7.02
C ASP A 92 2.19 -17.52 6.89
N ASN A 93 1.76 -16.58 6.03
CA ASN A 93 0.36 -16.31 5.69
C ASN A 93 -0.06 -16.89 4.32
N GLY A 94 0.76 -17.73 3.70
CA GLY A 94 0.44 -18.34 2.40
C GLY A 94 0.37 -17.36 1.24
N ILE A 95 1.07 -16.22 1.32
CA ILE A 95 1.08 -15.15 0.31
C ILE A 95 2.28 -15.34 -0.62
N THR A 96 2.05 -15.43 -1.91
CA THR A 96 3.11 -15.45 -2.91
C THR A 96 3.65 -14.04 -3.16
N THR A 97 4.96 -13.86 -2.99
CA THR A 97 5.64 -12.58 -3.30
C THR A 97 6.05 -12.52 -4.76
N ARG A 98 5.74 -11.41 -5.42
CA ARG A 98 6.20 -11.06 -6.76
C ARG A 98 6.99 -9.75 -6.71
N LEU A 99 8.12 -9.72 -7.40
CA LEU A 99 8.94 -8.53 -7.55
C LEU A 99 8.72 -7.92 -8.94
N THR A 100 8.65 -6.59 -9.00
CA THR A 100 8.61 -5.90 -10.29
C THR A 100 9.90 -6.13 -11.05
N LYS A 101 9.79 -6.35 -12.36
CA LYS A 101 10.97 -6.41 -13.23
C LYS A 101 11.55 -5.00 -13.34
N ARG A 102 12.88 -4.88 -13.25
CA ARG A 102 13.57 -3.61 -13.53
C ARG A 102 13.15 -3.13 -14.93
N HIS A 103 12.75 -1.87 -15.04
CA HIS A 103 12.30 -1.23 -16.27
C HIS A 103 11.00 -1.80 -16.91
N SER A 104 10.08 -2.33 -16.12
CA SER A 104 8.75 -2.72 -16.64
C SER A 104 7.65 -1.79 -16.05
N PRO A 105 7.34 -0.68 -16.73
CA PRO A 105 6.39 0.32 -16.22
C PRO A 105 4.93 -0.17 -16.17
N THR A 106 4.64 -1.31 -16.78
CA THR A 106 3.27 -1.83 -16.88
C THR A 106 2.78 -2.56 -15.62
N THR A 107 3.69 -2.97 -14.72
CA THR A 107 3.32 -3.79 -13.55
C THR A 107 2.89 -2.98 -12.34
N THR A 108 3.34 -1.73 -12.19
CA THR A 108 3.05 -0.83 -11.05
C THR A 108 2.15 0.36 -11.41
N GLY A 109 1.71 0.46 -12.65
CA GLY A 109 0.97 1.61 -13.16
C GLY A 109 -0.31 1.96 -12.38
N LYS A 110 -0.92 0.98 -11.69
CA LYS A 110 -2.12 1.19 -10.88
C LYS A 110 -1.81 1.89 -9.57
N VAL A 111 -0.79 1.43 -8.84
CA VAL A 111 -0.36 2.07 -7.59
C VAL A 111 0.28 3.44 -7.87
N GLU A 112 1.02 3.58 -8.97
CA GLU A 112 1.56 4.87 -9.40
C GLU A 112 0.45 5.88 -9.72
N ARG A 113 -0.62 5.45 -10.40
CA ARG A 113 -1.79 6.30 -10.66
C ARG A 113 -2.50 6.72 -9.37
N PHE A 114 -2.62 5.78 -8.42
CA PHE A 114 -3.13 6.08 -7.09
C PHE A 114 -2.29 7.17 -6.40
N HIS A 115 -0.95 7.05 -6.40
CA HIS A 115 -0.05 8.05 -5.82
C HIS A 115 -0.21 9.44 -6.46
N LYS A 116 -0.31 9.50 -7.79
CA LYS A 116 -0.54 10.77 -8.50
C LYS A 116 -1.87 11.42 -8.07
N THR A 117 -2.90 10.61 -7.87
CA THR A 117 -4.22 11.10 -7.45
C THR A 117 -4.19 11.59 -6.00
N LEU A 118 -3.62 10.81 -5.09
CA LEU A 118 -3.45 11.17 -3.68
C LEU A 118 -2.62 12.45 -3.51
N ARG A 119 -1.50 12.55 -4.25
CA ARG A 119 -0.66 13.74 -4.21
C ARG A 119 -1.44 14.97 -4.64
N ARG A 120 -2.05 14.94 -5.81
CA ARG A 120 -2.77 16.08 -6.38
C ARG A 120 -3.99 16.52 -5.56
N GLU A 121 -4.72 15.56 -5.00
CA GLU A 121 -6.02 15.84 -4.37
C GLU A 121 -5.94 16.02 -2.85
N LEU A 122 -4.86 15.63 -2.22
CA LEU A 122 -4.68 15.77 -0.78
C LEU A 122 -3.33 16.40 -0.42
N LEU A 123 -2.20 15.77 -0.77
CA LEU A 123 -0.92 16.17 -0.22
C LEU A 123 -0.47 17.56 -0.70
N ASP A 124 -0.63 17.85 -1.98
CA ASP A 124 -0.24 19.16 -2.55
C ASP A 124 -1.23 20.25 -2.14
N GLU A 125 -2.51 19.93 -1.95
CA GLU A 125 -3.54 20.89 -1.50
C GLU A 125 -3.39 21.24 -0.01
N THR A 126 -3.08 20.24 0.84
CA THR A 126 -2.93 20.46 2.29
C THR A 126 -1.57 21.07 2.63
N GLY A 127 -0.52 20.72 1.88
CA GLY A 127 0.85 21.11 2.16
C GLY A 127 1.44 20.35 3.34
N ALA A 128 1.78 21.05 4.45
CA ALA A 128 2.38 20.44 5.61
C ALA A 128 1.36 20.18 6.73
N PHE A 129 1.46 19.00 7.36
CA PHE A 129 0.61 18.58 8.48
C PHE A 129 1.25 18.94 9.83
N GLU A 130 0.43 19.17 10.85
CA GLU A 130 0.91 19.48 12.21
C GLU A 130 1.65 18.30 12.87
N SER A 131 1.19 17.07 12.61
CA SER A 131 1.79 15.84 13.16
C SER A 131 1.55 14.64 12.23
N ILE A 132 2.19 13.52 12.53
CA ILE A 132 1.96 12.24 11.83
C ILE A 132 0.51 11.79 12.01
N GLU A 133 -0.06 11.96 13.20
CA GLU A 133 -1.45 11.60 13.50
C GLU A 133 -2.43 12.45 12.70
N ALA A 134 -2.18 13.75 12.58
CA ALA A 134 -2.99 14.64 11.74
C ALA A 134 -2.90 14.26 10.26
N ALA A 135 -1.70 13.94 9.77
CA ALA A 135 -1.50 13.45 8.41
C ALA A 135 -2.25 12.13 8.18
N GLN A 136 -2.13 11.17 9.12
CA GLN A 136 -2.82 9.88 9.01
C GLN A 136 -4.34 10.06 9.00
N ALA A 137 -4.89 10.90 9.87
CA ALA A 137 -6.33 11.16 9.92
C ALA A 137 -6.86 11.73 8.59
N ALA A 138 -6.16 12.71 8.01
CA ALA A 138 -6.53 13.29 6.72
C ALA A 138 -6.42 12.26 5.56
N ILE A 139 -5.40 11.43 5.58
CA ILE A 139 -5.21 10.35 4.60
C ILE A 139 -6.33 9.32 4.75
N ASP A 140 -6.70 8.92 5.95
CA ASP A 140 -7.75 7.94 6.21
C ASP A 140 -9.12 8.44 5.72
N GLU A 141 -9.44 9.70 5.96
CA GLU A 141 -10.67 10.34 5.45
C GLU A 141 -10.69 10.37 3.92
N TRP A 142 -9.59 10.81 3.30
CA TRP A 142 -9.48 10.84 1.85
C TRP A 142 -9.55 9.43 1.24
N VAL A 143 -8.87 8.43 1.83
CA VAL A 143 -8.93 7.02 1.40
C VAL A 143 -10.34 6.47 1.54
N HIS A 144 -11.06 6.82 2.61
CA HIS A 144 -12.45 6.43 2.76
C HIS A 144 -13.29 6.94 1.59
N ALA A 145 -13.20 8.23 1.27
CA ALA A 145 -13.91 8.82 0.13
C ALA A 145 -13.47 8.21 -1.21
N TYR A 146 -12.15 7.97 -1.40
CA TYR A 146 -11.61 7.32 -2.58
C TYR A 146 -12.22 5.92 -2.79
N ASN A 147 -12.32 5.14 -1.72
CA ASN A 147 -12.83 3.77 -1.78
C ASN A 147 -14.35 3.69 -1.96
N THR A 148 -15.12 4.58 -1.31
CA THR A 148 -16.56 4.41 -1.16
C THR A 148 -17.42 5.37 -1.99
N VAL A 149 -16.88 6.56 -2.30
CA VAL A 149 -17.66 7.64 -2.95
C VAL A 149 -17.17 7.90 -4.37
N ARG A 150 -15.86 7.85 -4.61
CA ARG A 150 -15.27 8.23 -5.87
C ARG A 150 -15.55 7.21 -6.98
N PRO A 151 -16.20 7.62 -8.11
CA PRO A 151 -16.33 6.78 -9.29
C PRO A 151 -14.98 6.64 -10.02
N HIS A 152 -14.67 5.45 -10.49
CA HIS A 152 -13.43 5.17 -11.22
C HIS A 152 -13.71 4.82 -12.68
N GLN A 153 -13.18 5.62 -13.60
CA GLN A 153 -13.33 5.39 -15.02
C GLN A 153 -12.85 4.00 -15.47
N SER A 154 -11.75 3.50 -14.86
CA SER A 154 -11.21 2.17 -15.15
C SER A 154 -12.05 1.01 -14.56
N LEU A 155 -13.09 1.33 -13.81
CA LEU A 155 -14.04 0.39 -13.20
C LEU A 155 -15.48 0.65 -13.71
N ASP A 156 -15.62 1.16 -14.91
CA ASP A 156 -16.92 1.52 -15.51
C ASP A 156 -17.74 2.44 -14.58
N MET A 157 -17.08 3.42 -13.97
CA MET A 157 -17.64 4.37 -12.99
C MET A 157 -18.11 3.76 -11.68
N ALA A 158 -17.80 2.48 -11.40
CA ALA A 158 -18.03 1.89 -10.09
C ALA A 158 -17.03 2.43 -9.05
N THR A 159 -17.40 2.35 -7.77
CA THR A 159 -16.47 2.65 -6.66
C THR A 159 -15.61 1.42 -6.35
N PRO A 160 -14.37 1.60 -5.87
CA PRO A 160 -13.53 0.49 -5.44
C PRO A 160 -14.22 -0.46 -4.45
N ALA A 161 -14.93 0.11 -3.47
CA ALA A 161 -15.62 -0.67 -2.44
C ALA A 161 -16.72 -1.59 -3.00
N SER A 162 -17.38 -1.19 -4.09
CA SER A 162 -18.44 -2.02 -4.70
C SER A 162 -17.89 -3.30 -5.35
N LEU A 163 -16.62 -3.30 -5.73
CA LEU A 163 -15.94 -4.43 -6.38
C LEU A 163 -14.98 -5.19 -5.46
N PHE A 164 -14.61 -4.60 -4.32
CA PHE A 164 -13.70 -5.22 -3.37
C PHE A 164 -14.38 -6.38 -2.63
N ARG A 165 -13.66 -7.50 -2.48
CA ARG A 165 -14.11 -8.67 -1.74
C ARG A 165 -13.05 -9.02 -0.70
N SER A 166 -13.34 -8.72 0.58
CA SER A 166 -12.50 -9.12 1.71
C SER A 166 -12.50 -10.64 1.88
N ARG A 167 -11.35 -11.22 2.19
CA ARG A 167 -11.28 -12.67 2.50
C ARG A 167 -11.78 -13.00 3.91
N LEU A 168 -11.87 -12.02 4.80
CA LEU A 168 -12.48 -12.23 6.12
C LEU A 168 -14.00 -12.42 6.04
N ALA A 169 -14.64 -11.91 4.98
CA ALA A 169 -16.08 -12.07 4.76
C ALA A 169 -16.48 -13.48 4.25
N TYR A 170 -15.51 -14.27 3.84
CA TYR A 170 -15.69 -15.64 3.35
C TYR A 170 -14.65 -16.53 4.02
N PRO A 171 -14.92 -17.01 5.27
CA PRO A 171 -14.15 -18.14 5.77
C PRO A 171 -14.25 -19.26 4.76
N GLU A 172 -13.14 -19.83 4.39
CA GLU A 172 -13.07 -20.87 3.35
C GLU A 172 -14.06 -22.00 3.61
N LEU A 173 -14.83 -22.35 2.55
CA LEU A 173 -15.55 -23.60 2.44
C LEU A 173 -14.53 -24.75 2.31
#